data_cf6960d3a6c310cc9ffe981159519fa4
#
_entry.id   cf6960d3a6c310cc9ffe981159519fa4
#
_cell.length_a   1.000
_cell.length_b   1.000
_cell.length_c   1.000
_cell.angle_alpha   90.00
_cell.angle_beta   90.00
_cell.angle_gamma   90.00
#
_symmetry.space_group_name_H-M   'P 1'
#
loop_
_entity.id
_entity.type
_entity.pdbx_description
1 polymer ?
#
loop_
_entity_poly.entity_id
_entity_poly.type
_entity_poly.pdbx_seq_one_letter_code
_entity_poly.pdbx_strand_id
1 'polypeptide(L)'
;MRVVCLFSGGKDSTYAAQWAMKNGYEVILLNVRPEPYSMMFHHQNVKWTEMQAEALGLSYSFIEVDENNWERKIKEKIEKLKIDGIVSGAVASNYQKDRIDKIAEELSIKSYAPLWHATAEVFEEMVNTMEIYITGVAAEGMGKELLGKRLTGDFKHPKYVHTFFEGGEAETFVANAPLFKKRIVIDEWEIKWDGVRGSAEIKKAYFENKL
;
A
#
# COMPACT_ATOMS: atom_id res chain seq x y z
N MET A 1 6.75 17.44 13.13
CA MET A 1 6.52 17.53 11.68
C MET A 1 5.34 16.63 11.35
N ARG A 2 4.35 17.17 10.64
CA ARG A 2 3.16 16.44 10.22
C ARG A 2 3.34 15.98 8.77
N VAL A 3 3.13 14.72 8.47
CA VAL A 3 3.28 14.17 7.11
C VAL A 3 2.02 13.44 6.67
N VAL A 4 1.75 13.48 5.37
CA VAL A 4 0.77 12.60 4.76
C VAL A 4 1.51 11.40 4.17
N CYS A 5 1.03 10.20 4.47
CA CYS A 5 1.52 8.98 3.83
C CYS A 5 0.50 8.53 2.78
N LEU A 6 0.92 8.42 1.51
CA LEU A 6 0.10 7.83 0.46
C LEU A 6 -0.06 6.33 0.76
N PHE A 7 -1.30 5.92 1.04
CA PHE A 7 -1.55 4.63 1.67
C PHE A 7 -2.55 3.77 0.87
N SER A 8 -2.04 2.71 0.25
CA SER A 8 -2.84 1.72 -0.47
C SER A 8 -3.23 0.51 0.39
N GLY A 9 -2.60 0.34 1.56
CA GLY A 9 -2.76 -0.84 2.41
C GLY A 9 -1.89 -2.04 2.02
N GLY A 10 -1.14 -1.94 0.94
CA GLY A 10 -0.13 -2.91 0.55
C GLY A 10 1.15 -2.79 1.38
N LYS A 11 2.04 -3.75 1.19
CA LYS A 11 3.28 -3.90 1.96
C LYS A 11 4.14 -2.64 1.97
N ASP A 12 4.32 -1.99 0.81
CA ASP A 12 5.24 -0.87 0.64
C ASP A 12 4.71 0.40 1.32
N SER A 13 3.44 0.73 1.11
CA SER A 13 2.80 1.86 1.77
C SER A 13 2.68 1.67 3.29
N THR A 14 2.49 0.43 3.76
CA THR A 14 2.46 0.10 5.19
C THR A 14 3.86 0.24 5.81
N TYR A 15 4.91 -0.21 5.13
CA TYR A 15 6.29 -0.01 5.58
C TYR A 15 6.62 1.48 5.66
N ALA A 16 6.27 2.25 4.61
CA ALA A 16 6.52 3.69 4.57
C ALA A 16 5.79 4.45 5.70
N ALA A 17 4.55 4.07 6.02
CA ALA A 17 3.82 4.63 7.15
C ALA A 17 4.51 4.32 8.49
N GLN A 18 4.94 3.09 8.71
CA GLN A 18 5.67 2.70 9.92
C GLN A 18 7.04 3.39 10.03
N TRP A 19 7.74 3.59 8.89
CA TRP A 19 8.97 4.37 8.85
C TRP A 19 8.72 5.80 9.34
N ALA A 20 7.67 6.45 8.87
CA ALA A 20 7.33 7.80 9.29
C ALA A 20 7.00 7.88 10.79
N MET A 21 6.24 6.90 11.32
CA MET A 21 5.95 6.78 12.75
C MET A 21 7.22 6.60 13.59
N LYS A 22 8.14 5.70 13.16
CA LYS A 22 9.43 5.45 13.84
C LYS A 22 10.33 6.70 13.86
N ASN A 23 10.20 7.59 12.86
CA ASN A 23 10.91 8.87 12.81
C ASN A 23 10.21 9.99 13.61
N GLY A 24 9.17 9.69 14.38
CA GLY A 24 8.47 10.61 15.24
C GLY A 24 7.60 11.63 14.51
N TYR A 25 7.18 11.34 13.28
CA TYR A 25 6.26 12.21 12.55
C TYR A 25 4.82 11.98 13.00
N GLU A 26 4.03 13.03 12.99
CA GLU A 26 2.57 12.95 13.06
C GLU A 26 2.06 12.52 11.68
N VAL A 27 1.58 11.28 11.57
CA VAL A 27 1.23 10.65 10.29
C VAL A 27 -0.27 10.71 10.05
N ILE A 28 -0.66 11.17 8.86
CA ILE A 28 -2.01 11.05 8.32
C ILE A 28 -1.95 10.09 7.13
N LEU A 29 -2.76 9.06 7.12
CA LEU A 29 -2.88 8.16 5.98
C LEU A 29 -3.84 8.75 4.95
N LEU A 30 -3.37 8.90 3.71
CA LEU A 30 -4.17 9.35 2.58
C LEU A 30 -4.31 8.23 1.56
N ASN A 31 -5.51 7.68 1.48
CA ASN A 31 -5.84 6.69 0.48
C ASN A 31 -6.36 7.38 -0.80
N VAL A 32 -5.71 7.09 -1.92
CA VAL A 32 -6.12 7.58 -3.24
C VAL A 32 -6.93 6.48 -3.91
N ARG A 33 -8.23 6.69 -4.04
CA ARG A 33 -9.18 5.72 -4.60
C ARG A 33 -9.49 6.09 -6.04
N PRO A 34 -9.46 5.13 -6.98
CA PRO A 34 -10.03 5.37 -8.29
C PRO A 34 -11.54 5.57 -8.18
N GLU A 35 -12.11 6.40 -9.05
CA GLU A 35 -13.56 6.52 -9.16
C GLU A 35 -14.19 5.18 -9.53
N PRO A 36 -15.44 4.88 -9.11
CA PRO A 36 -16.05 3.56 -9.24
C PRO A 36 -16.11 2.99 -10.67
N TYR A 37 -15.94 3.84 -11.66
CA TYR A 37 -15.98 3.47 -13.09
C TYR A 37 -14.61 3.50 -13.77
N SER A 38 -13.52 3.73 -13.04
CA SER A 38 -12.17 3.70 -13.60
C SER A 38 -11.80 2.28 -14.02
N MET A 39 -11.55 2.07 -15.30
CA MET A 39 -11.11 0.75 -15.81
C MET A 39 -9.66 0.43 -15.48
N MET A 40 -8.85 1.39 -15.01
CA MET A 40 -7.42 1.25 -14.78
C MET A 40 -7.01 0.97 -13.33
N PHE A 41 -7.87 1.21 -12.35
CA PHE A 41 -7.53 1.06 -10.93
C PHE A 41 -8.56 0.21 -10.20
N HIS A 42 -8.42 -1.11 -10.26
CA HIS A 42 -9.22 -2.01 -9.44
C HIS A 42 -8.53 -2.28 -8.10
N HIS A 43 -8.65 -1.37 -7.15
CA HIS A 43 -8.23 -1.62 -5.78
C HIS A 43 -9.36 -2.29 -4.99
N GLN A 44 -9.47 -3.59 -5.15
CA GLN A 44 -10.59 -4.38 -4.63
C GLN A 44 -10.68 -4.36 -3.10
N ASN A 45 -9.55 -4.14 -2.41
CA ASN A 45 -9.49 -4.12 -0.94
C ASN A 45 -9.36 -2.71 -0.34
N VAL A 46 -9.55 -1.66 -1.13
CA VAL A 46 -9.41 -0.25 -0.69
C VAL A 46 -10.29 0.10 0.50
N LYS A 47 -11.51 -0.46 0.58
CA LYS A 47 -12.41 -0.25 1.72
C LYS A 47 -11.82 -0.71 3.07
N TRP A 48 -10.88 -1.66 3.05
CA TRP A 48 -10.26 -2.21 4.25
C TRP A 48 -9.05 -1.40 4.74
N THR A 49 -8.61 -0.38 3.98
CA THR A 49 -7.52 0.52 4.40
C THR A 49 -7.87 1.35 5.62
N GLU A 50 -9.15 1.65 5.82
CA GLU A 50 -9.64 2.33 7.03
C GLU A 50 -9.45 1.46 8.27
N MET A 51 -9.70 0.15 8.15
CA MET A 51 -9.42 -0.82 9.21
C MET A 51 -7.93 -0.91 9.54
N GLN A 52 -7.05 -0.84 8.52
CA GLN A 52 -5.61 -0.77 8.75
C GLN A 52 -5.19 0.52 9.45
N ALA A 53 -5.81 1.65 9.13
CA ALA A 53 -5.57 2.93 9.80
C ALA A 53 -5.97 2.87 11.28
N GLU A 54 -7.11 2.25 11.60
CA GLU A 54 -7.52 1.99 12.99
C GLU A 54 -6.52 1.07 13.69
N ALA A 55 -6.07 0.01 13.03
CA ALA A 55 -5.06 -0.89 13.58
C ALA A 55 -3.74 -0.17 13.90
N LEU A 56 -3.32 0.78 13.08
CA LEU A 56 -2.16 1.64 13.32
C LEU A 56 -2.44 2.73 14.38
N GLY A 57 -3.71 3.07 14.62
CA GLY A 57 -4.12 4.19 15.47
C GLY A 57 -3.78 5.55 14.84
N LEU A 58 -3.87 5.66 13.52
CA LEU A 58 -3.56 6.86 12.75
C LEU A 58 -4.81 7.51 12.18
N SER A 59 -4.72 8.82 11.97
CA SER A 59 -5.74 9.55 11.22
C SER A 59 -5.80 9.07 9.78
N TYR A 60 -7.01 8.92 9.25
CA TYR A 60 -7.25 8.42 7.91
C TYR A 60 -8.09 9.41 7.09
N SER A 61 -7.76 9.52 5.83
CA SER A 61 -8.53 10.28 4.84
C SER A 61 -8.45 9.59 3.50
N PHE A 62 -9.41 9.87 2.63
CA PHE A 62 -9.35 9.41 1.24
C PHE A 62 -9.75 10.50 0.27
N ILE A 63 -9.39 10.31 -0.99
CA ILE A 63 -9.85 11.07 -2.15
C ILE A 63 -10.21 10.10 -3.26
N GLU A 64 -11.24 10.44 -4.03
CA GLU A 64 -11.59 9.72 -5.25
C GLU A 64 -11.03 10.47 -6.45
N VAL A 65 -10.36 9.74 -7.35
CA VAL A 65 -9.62 10.32 -8.46
C VAL A 65 -9.87 9.57 -9.76
N ASP A 66 -9.72 10.29 -10.88
CA ASP A 66 -9.52 9.72 -12.21
C ASP A 66 -8.11 10.06 -12.72
N GLU A 67 -7.77 9.54 -13.90
CA GLU A 67 -6.46 9.73 -14.52
C GLU A 67 -6.09 11.18 -14.80
N ASN A 68 -7.06 12.07 -14.95
CA ASN A 68 -6.85 13.45 -15.34
C ASN A 68 -6.81 14.42 -14.15
N ASN A 69 -7.28 13.99 -12.97
CA ASN A 69 -7.46 14.89 -11.84
C ASN A 69 -6.69 14.52 -10.56
N TRP A 70 -6.04 13.34 -10.52
CA TRP A 70 -5.46 12.80 -9.29
C TRP A 70 -4.37 13.71 -8.69
N GLU A 71 -3.47 14.28 -9.49
CA GLU A 71 -2.42 15.19 -9.00
C GLU A 71 -3.03 16.44 -8.37
N ARG A 72 -4.02 17.05 -9.02
CA ARG A 72 -4.74 18.22 -8.50
C ARG A 72 -5.47 17.89 -7.21
N LYS A 73 -6.22 16.78 -7.17
CA LYS A 73 -6.96 16.36 -5.95
C LYS A 73 -6.03 16.03 -4.79
N ILE A 74 -4.86 15.43 -5.03
CA ILE A 74 -3.85 15.21 -4.00
C ILE A 74 -3.35 16.57 -3.46
N LYS A 75 -2.97 17.51 -4.31
CA LYS A 75 -2.52 18.85 -3.90
C LYS A 75 -3.55 19.57 -3.05
N GLU A 76 -4.80 19.67 -3.52
CA GLU A 76 -5.90 20.29 -2.79
C GLU A 76 -6.13 19.64 -1.41
N LYS A 77 -5.95 18.31 -1.32
CA LYS A 77 -6.09 17.60 -0.04
C LYS A 77 -4.95 17.89 0.91
N ILE A 78 -3.72 17.92 0.40
CA ILE A 78 -2.52 18.22 1.16
C ILE A 78 -2.56 19.64 1.74
N GLU A 79 -2.93 20.63 0.94
CA GLU A 79 -3.11 22.02 1.38
C GLU A 79 -4.12 22.13 2.53
N LYS A 80 -5.27 21.45 2.42
CA LYS A 80 -6.31 21.42 3.47
C LYS A 80 -5.81 20.79 4.78
N LEU A 81 -4.93 19.80 4.68
CA LEU A 81 -4.38 19.08 5.84
C LEU A 81 -3.24 19.84 6.54
N LYS A 82 -2.66 20.87 5.91
CA LYS A 82 -1.54 21.68 6.43
C LYS A 82 -0.38 20.79 6.90
N ILE A 83 0.18 20.04 5.98
CA ILE A 83 1.28 19.08 6.24
C ILE A 83 2.63 19.64 5.81
N ASP A 84 3.69 19.10 6.38
CA ASP A 84 5.09 19.49 6.12
C ASP A 84 5.79 18.55 5.11
N GLY A 85 5.18 17.43 4.78
CA GLY A 85 5.78 16.47 3.84
C GLY A 85 4.86 15.35 3.38
N ILE A 86 5.23 14.73 2.26
CA ILE A 86 4.60 13.54 1.68
C ILE A 86 5.53 12.34 1.88
N VAL A 87 4.98 11.20 2.24
CA VAL A 87 5.67 9.91 2.31
C VAL A 87 5.02 8.96 1.32
N SER A 88 5.82 8.31 0.48
CA SER A 88 5.36 7.32 -0.48
C SER A 88 6.08 5.98 -0.30
N GLY A 89 5.43 4.90 -0.73
CA GLY A 89 6.01 3.55 -0.76
C GLY A 89 6.72 3.23 -2.09
N ALA A 90 7.12 4.23 -2.87
CA ALA A 90 7.81 4.01 -4.14
C ALA A 90 9.15 3.29 -3.93
N VAL A 91 9.39 2.24 -4.72
CA VAL A 91 10.62 1.40 -4.64
C VAL A 91 11.53 1.63 -5.84
N ALA A 92 11.02 1.50 -7.06
CA ALA A 92 11.83 1.60 -8.29
C ALA A 92 11.14 2.36 -9.45
N SER A 93 9.87 2.71 -9.31
CA SER A 93 9.11 3.42 -10.34
C SER A 93 9.46 4.92 -10.36
N ASN A 94 10.40 5.33 -11.24
CA ASN A 94 10.71 6.74 -11.47
C ASN A 94 9.44 7.54 -11.78
N TYR A 95 8.54 6.99 -12.59
CA TYR A 95 7.29 7.65 -12.97
C TYR A 95 6.43 8.05 -11.78
N GLN A 96 6.30 7.16 -10.79
CA GLN A 96 5.53 7.46 -9.57
C GLN A 96 6.27 8.45 -8.68
N LYS A 97 7.57 8.22 -8.46
CA LYS A 97 8.40 9.06 -7.59
C LYS A 97 8.46 10.49 -8.10
N ASP A 98 8.81 10.71 -9.36
CA ASP A 98 8.98 12.04 -9.97
C ASP A 98 7.69 12.88 -9.86
N ARG A 99 6.53 12.26 -9.99
CA ARG A 99 5.24 12.94 -9.86
C ARG A 99 4.95 13.36 -8.41
N ILE A 100 5.28 12.51 -7.45
CA ILE A 100 5.11 12.85 -6.02
C ILE A 100 6.11 13.92 -5.62
N ASP A 101 7.36 13.83 -6.08
CA ASP A 101 8.39 14.84 -5.84
C ASP A 101 7.97 16.21 -6.41
N LYS A 102 7.42 16.23 -7.62
CA LYS A 102 6.90 17.44 -8.25
C LYS A 102 5.75 18.06 -7.46
N ILE A 103 4.81 17.24 -6.96
CA ILE A 103 3.72 17.73 -6.09
C ILE A 103 4.31 18.36 -4.82
N ALA A 104 5.30 17.72 -4.21
CA ALA A 104 5.94 18.22 -2.99
C ALA A 104 6.69 19.54 -3.26
N GLU A 105 7.39 19.66 -4.39
CA GLU A 105 8.09 20.87 -4.83
C GLU A 105 7.09 22.03 -5.03
N GLU A 106 6.01 21.80 -5.79
CA GLU A 106 4.98 22.81 -6.04
C GLU A 106 4.32 23.31 -4.76
N LEU A 107 4.18 22.44 -3.75
CA LEU A 107 3.63 22.80 -2.43
C LEU A 107 4.69 23.28 -1.42
N SER A 108 5.97 23.34 -1.81
CA SER A 108 7.08 23.71 -0.94
C SER A 108 7.16 22.86 0.35
N ILE A 109 6.88 21.56 0.24
CA ILE A 109 6.96 20.56 1.33
C ILE A 109 7.98 19.49 1.01
N LYS A 110 8.34 18.64 1.99
CA LYS A 110 9.31 17.56 1.81
C LYS A 110 8.69 16.33 1.16
N SER A 111 9.44 15.64 0.30
CA SER A 111 9.10 14.32 -0.23
C SER A 111 10.00 13.25 0.37
N TYR A 112 9.43 12.12 0.77
CA TYR A 112 10.14 10.97 1.33
C TYR A 112 9.69 9.69 0.65
N ALA A 113 10.67 8.89 0.23
CA ALA A 113 10.47 7.55 -0.33
C ALA A 113 11.42 6.57 0.38
N PRO A 114 11.08 6.07 1.58
CA PRO A 114 11.99 5.27 2.41
C PRO A 114 12.39 3.93 1.79
N LEU A 115 11.64 3.46 0.79
CA LEU A 115 11.94 2.23 0.06
C LEU A 115 12.63 2.48 -1.29
N TRP A 116 13.03 3.73 -1.60
CA TRP A 116 13.64 4.04 -2.89
C TRP A 116 14.95 3.28 -3.08
N HIS A 117 15.00 2.42 -4.11
CA HIS A 117 16.08 1.47 -4.36
C HIS A 117 16.36 0.50 -3.19
N ALA A 118 15.33 0.13 -2.45
CA ALA A 118 15.44 -0.85 -1.37
C ALA A 118 15.96 -2.20 -1.90
N THR A 119 16.78 -2.84 -1.09
CA THR A 119 17.41 -4.12 -1.41
C THR A 119 16.52 -5.32 -1.03
N ALA A 120 16.91 -6.52 -1.44
CA ALA A 120 16.20 -7.75 -1.10
C ALA A 120 16.12 -7.99 0.41
N GLU A 121 17.12 -7.57 1.18
CA GLU A 121 17.11 -7.69 2.64
C GLU A 121 15.97 -6.88 3.29
N VAL A 122 15.63 -5.71 2.73
CA VAL A 122 14.48 -4.94 3.20
C VAL A 122 13.17 -5.67 2.88
N PHE A 123 13.07 -6.30 1.72
CA PHE A 123 11.92 -7.14 1.40
C PHE A 123 11.79 -8.31 2.37
N GLU A 124 12.89 -9.01 2.69
CA GLU A 124 12.91 -10.09 3.66
C GLU A 124 12.50 -9.60 5.06
N GLU A 125 12.99 -8.43 5.50
CA GLU A 125 12.53 -7.82 6.76
C GLU A 125 11.02 -7.61 6.75
N MET A 126 10.46 -7.05 5.67
CA MET A 126 9.03 -6.81 5.53
C MET A 126 8.22 -8.11 5.65
N VAL A 127 8.63 -9.16 4.92
CA VAL A 127 7.94 -10.45 4.89
C VAL A 127 8.03 -11.17 6.24
N ASN A 128 9.15 -11.02 6.94
CA ASN A 128 9.36 -11.65 8.25
C ASN A 128 8.67 -10.91 9.40
N THR A 129 8.46 -9.60 9.28
CA THR A 129 7.90 -8.75 10.35
C THR A 129 6.44 -8.39 10.17
N MET A 130 5.91 -8.48 8.94
CA MET A 130 4.52 -8.17 8.62
C MET A 130 3.76 -9.42 8.19
N GLU A 131 2.47 -9.42 8.43
CA GLU A 131 1.54 -10.42 7.89
C GLU A 131 0.94 -9.89 6.60
N ILE A 132 1.51 -10.30 5.47
CA ILE A 132 1.21 -9.81 4.14
C ILE A 132 0.45 -10.90 3.37
N TYR A 133 -0.68 -10.55 2.76
CA TYR A 133 -1.43 -11.44 1.88
C TYR A 133 -1.33 -10.97 0.43
N ILE A 134 -1.20 -11.91 -0.51
CA ILE A 134 -1.24 -11.63 -1.95
C ILE A 134 -2.71 -11.48 -2.35
N THR A 135 -3.07 -10.30 -2.84
CA THR A 135 -4.46 -9.94 -3.20
C THR A 135 -4.69 -9.78 -4.70
N GLY A 136 -3.62 -9.71 -5.47
CA GLY A 136 -3.67 -9.69 -6.92
C GLY A 136 -2.46 -10.36 -7.51
N VAL A 137 -2.62 -11.01 -8.66
CA VAL A 137 -1.52 -11.54 -9.46
C VAL A 137 -1.80 -11.30 -10.95
N ALA A 138 -0.76 -10.88 -11.69
CA ALA A 138 -0.86 -10.52 -13.11
C ALA A 138 0.42 -10.83 -13.90
N ALA A 139 1.28 -11.75 -13.44
CA ALA A 139 2.53 -12.09 -14.09
C ALA A 139 2.66 -13.59 -14.36
N GLU A 140 3.43 -13.95 -15.37
CA GLU A 140 3.79 -15.33 -15.66
C GLU A 140 4.51 -15.97 -14.46
N GLY A 141 4.07 -17.17 -14.07
CA GLY A 141 4.56 -17.88 -12.89
C GLY A 141 3.88 -17.46 -11.58
N MET A 142 2.94 -16.52 -11.62
CA MET A 142 2.10 -16.12 -10.48
C MET A 142 0.69 -16.67 -10.69
N GLY A 143 0.37 -17.79 -10.10
CA GLY A 143 -0.90 -18.50 -10.34
C GLY A 143 -1.99 -18.18 -9.33
N LYS A 144 -3.20 -18.70 -9.63
CA LYS A 144 -4.40 -18.58 -8.78
C LYS A 144 -4.18 -19.05 -7.33
N GLU A 145 -3.30 -20.03 -7.15
CA GLU A 145 -2.98 -20.64 -5.84
C GLU A 145 -2.34 -19.66 -4.85
N LEU A 146 -1.77 -18.54 -5.34
CA LEU A 146 -1.18 -17.49 -4.52
C LEU A 146 -2.22 -16.53 -3.95
N LEU A 147 -3.40 -16.43 -4.56
CA LEU A 147 -4.44 -15.49 -4.16
C LEU A 147 -4.99 -15.80 -2.77
N GLY A 148 -5.01 -14.80 -1.90
CA GLY A 148 -5.39 -14.92 -0.50
C GLY A 148 -4.38 -15.66 0.36
N LYS A 149 -3.20 -16.01 -0.16
CA LYS A 149 -2.13 -16.66 0.61
C LYS A 149 -1.21 -15.65 1.24
N ARG A 150 -0.69 -16.01 2.41
CA ARG A 150 0.32 -15.23 3.10
C ARG A 150 1.63 -15.31 2.33
N LEU A 151 2.24 -14.15 2.11
CA LEU A 151 3.60 -14.03 1.60
C LEU A 151 4.57 -14.32 2.74
N THR A 152 5.43 -15.30 2.55
CA THR A 152 6.38 -15.81 3.56
C THR A 152 7.81 -15.75 3.03
N GLY A 153 8.81 -15.82 3.92
CA GLY A 153 10.22 -15.69 3.55
C GLY A 153 10.75 -16.81 2.62
N ASP A 154 10.02 -17.91 2.48
CA ASP A 154 10.33 -19.00 1.55
C ASP A 154 9.68 -18.81 0.17
N PHE A 155 9.01 -17.66 -0.07
CA PHE A 155 8.43 -17.34 -1.37
C PHE A 155 9.52 -17.26 -2.45
N LYS A 156 9.35 -18.09 -3.50
CA LYS A 156 10.27 -18.11 -4.63
C LYS A 156 9.73 -17.21 -5.74
N HIS A 157 10.41 -16.10 -5.95
CA HIS A 157 10.07 -15.21 -7.06
C HIS A 157 10.26 -15.93 -8.41
N PRO A 158 9.24 -15.92 -9.29
CA PRO A 158 9.46 -16.33 -10.68
C PRO A 158 10.53 -15.46 -11.35
N LYS A 159 11.21 -16.01 -12.37
CA LYS A 159 12.43 -15.41 -12.96
C LYS A 159 12.30 -13.94 -13.41
N TYR A 160 11.12 -13.52 -13.82
CA TYR A 160 10.87 -12.17 -14.36
C TYR A 160 10.01 -11.31 -13.44
N VAL A 161 9.78 -11.74 -12.22
CA VAL A 161 9.00 -11.01 -11.22
C VAL A 161 9.95 -10.17 -10.37
N HIS A 162 9.67 -8.86 -10.29
CA HIS A 162 10.44 -7.95 -9.44
C HIS A 162 10.29 -8.32 -7.96
N THR A 163 11.36 -8.23 -7.17
CA THR A 163 11.35 -8.61 -5.74
C THR A 163 10.22 -7.92 -4.96
N PHE A 164 9.97 -6.65 -5.24
CA PHE A 164 8.88 -5.89 -4.60
C PHE A 164 7.57 -5.88 -5.40
N PHE A 165 7.47 -6.60 -6.52
CA PHE A 165 6.30 -6.58 -7.41
C PHE A 165 6.02 -5.21 -8.05
N GLU A 166 7.07 -4.43 -8.34
CA GLU A 166 6.96 -3.07 -8.88
C GLU A 166 6.45 -2.99 -10.33
N GLY A 167 6.52 -4.08 -11.07
CA GLY A 167 5.96 -4.20 -12.42
C GLY A 167 4.45 -4.48 -12.45
N GLY A 168 3.78 -4.43 -11.30
CA GLY A 168 2.36 -4.78 -11.21
C GLY A 168 2.11 -6.30 -11.20
N GLU A 169 3.16 -7.09 -10.92
CA GLU A 169 3.09 -8.55 -10.93
C GLU A 169 2.19 -9.11 -9.83
N ALA A 170 2.18 -8.43 -8.66
CA ALA A 170 1.28 -8.76 -7.58
C ALA A 170 0.84 -7.54 -6.77
N GLU A 171 -0.36 -7.60 -6.24
CA GLU A 171 -0.89 -6.69 -5.22
C GLU A 171 -0.90 -7.38 -3.86
N THR A 172 -0.82 -6.59 -2.79
CA THR A 172 -0.74 -7.11 -1.42
C THR A 172 -1.64 -6.35 -0.46
N PHE A 173 -2.01 -7.00 0.63
CA PHE A 173 -2.71 -6.43 1.78
C PHE A 173 -2.00 -6.83 3.07
N VAL A 174 -1.77 -5.86 3.96
CA VAL A 174 -1.12 -6.10 5.26
C VAL A 174 -2.17 -6.25 6.35
N ALA A 175 -2.23 -7.43 6.96
CA ALA A 175 -3.17 -7.72 8.02
C ALA A 175 -2.59 -7.49 9.43
N ASN A 176 -1.26 -7.52 9.55
CA ASN A 176 -0.56 -7.19 10.79
C ASN A 176 0.85 -6.66 10.50
N ALA A 177 1.34 -5.75 11.33
CA ALA A 177 2.67 -5.17 11.24
C ALA A 177 3.18 -4.78 12.64
N PRO A 178 4.49 -4.53 12.84
CA PRO A 178 5.05 -4.23 14.15
C PRO A 178 4.33 -3.11 14.91
N LEU A 179 3.93 -2.03 14.23
CA LEU A 179 3.25 -0.89 14.85
C LEU A 179 1.71 -0.96 14.83
N PHE A 180 1.12 -2.03 14.31
CA PHE A 180 -0.32 -2.28 14.45
C PHE A 180 -0.65 -2.54 15.92
N LYS A 181 -1.66 -1.87 16.46
CA LYS A 181 -2.18 -2.09 17.83
C LYS A 181 -3.12 -3.29 17.91
N LYS A 182 -3.75 -3.62 16.79
CA LYS A 182 -4.65 -4.76 16.61
C LYS A 182 -4.26 -5.51 15.36
N ARG A 183 -4.45 -6.83 15.33
CA ARG A 183 -4.32 -7.66 14.14
C ARG A 183 -5.65 -7.70 13.39
N ILE A 184 -5.60 -7.64 12.06
CA ILE A 184 -6.76 -7.86 11.20
C ILE A 184 -6.79 -9.35 10.86
N VAL A 185 -7.86 -10.04 11.23
CA VAL A 185 -8.09 -11.43 10.83
C VAL A 185 -9.02 -11.43 9.64
N ILE A 186 -8.58 -12.02 8.54
CA ILE A 186 -9.39 -12.15 7.33
C ILE A 186 -10.08 -13.51 7.39
N ASP A 187 -11.41 -13.49 7.51
CA ASP A 187 -12.25 -14.66 7.69
C ASP A 187 -12.73 -15.25 6.34
N GLU A 188 -12.93 -14.38 5.35
CA GLU A 188 -13.49 -14.80 4.07
C GLU A 188 -12.87 -14.04 2.90
N TRP A 189 -12.48 -14.81 1.86
CA TRP A 189 -11.98 -14.31 0.59
C TRP A 189 -12.91 -14.69 -0.56
N GLU A 190 -13.12 -13.77 -1.49
CA GLU A 190 -13.67 -14.09 -2.81
C GLU A 190 -12.52 -14.07 -3.82
N ILE A 191 -12.27 -15.21 -4.47
CA ILE A 191 -11.22 -15.35 -5.48
C ILE A 191 -11.83 -15.20 -6.87
N LYS A 192 -11.30 -14.26 -7.65
CA LYS A 192 -11.62 -14.07 -9.08
C LYS A 192 -10.40 -14.43 -9.91
N TRP A 193 -10.61 -15.19 -10.97
CA TRP A 193 -9.55 -15.66 -11.85
C TRP A 193 -10.03 -15.73 -13.29
N ASP A 194 -9.31 -15.11 -14.25
CA ASP A 194 -9.67 -15.10 -15.67
C ASP A 194 -8.86 -16.06 -16.54
N GLY A 195 -7.95 -16.82 -15.95
CA GLY A 195 -7.04 -17.75 -16.62
C GLY A 195 -5.60 -17.25 -16.72
N VAL A 196 -5.37 -15.96 -16.58
CA VAL A 196 -4.05 -15.31 -16.67
C VAL A 196 -3.74 -14.48 -15.42
N ARG A 197 -4.72 -13.74 -14.93
CA ARG A 197 -4.62 -12.86 -13.77
C ARG A 197 -5.83 -13.04 -12.86
N GLY A 198 -5.69 -12.59 -11.64
CA GLY A 198 -6.79 -12.67 -10.69
C GLY A 198 -6.60 -11.86 -9.45
N SER A 199 -7.61 -11.94 -8.60
CA SER A 199 -7.67 -11.19 -7.36
C SER A 199 -8.32 -11.96 -6.22
N ALA A 200 -7.94 -11.63 -5.01
CA ALA A 200 -8.56 -12.03 -3.76
C ALA A 200 -9.20 -10.81 -3.10
N GLU A 201 -10.52 -10.76 -3.07
CA GLU A 201 -11.29 -9.72 -2.39
C GLU A 201 -11.62 -10.18 -0.97
N ILE A 202 -11.32 -9.34 0.02
CA ILE A 202 -11.74 -9.57 1.40
C ILE A 202 -13.24 -9.33 1.49
N LYS A 203 -14.00 -10.33 1.91
CA LYS A 203 -15.44 -10.24 2.17
C LYS A 203 -15.74 -9.98 3.63
N LYS A 204 -14.99 -10.62 4.51
CA LYS A 204 -15.17 -10.50 5.95
C LYS A 204 -13.83 -10.46 6.66
N ALA A 205 -13.69 -9.50 7.55
CA ALA A 205 -12.53 -9.38 8.43
C ALA A 205 -12.97 -8.78 9.77
N TYR A 206 -12.18 -9.02 10.81
CA TYR A 206 -12.40 -8.50 12.16
C TYR A 206 -11.07 -8.22 12.85
N PHE A 207 -11.13 -7.50 13.97
CA PHE A 207 -9.96 -7.26 14.79
C PHE A 207 -9.74 -8.35 15.84
N GLU A 208 -8.49 -8.71 16.01
CA GLU A 208 -7.99 -9.50 17.12
C GLU A 208 -7.00 -8.66 17.92
N ASN A 209 -7.06 -8.72 19.24
CA ASN A 209 -6.08 -8.05 20.09
C ASN A 209 -4.72 -8.71 19.93
N LYS A 210 -3.66 -7.91 19.86
CA LYS A 210 -2.30 -8.42 19.95
C LYS A 210 -2.01 -8.78 21.40
N LEU A 211 -1.51 -9.99 21.60
CA LEU A 211 -1.01 -10.46 22.89
C LEU A 211 0.34 -9.78 23.23
#